data_6f35ebb3353869342a8f6ef82d7f218b
#
_entry.id   6f35ebb3353869342a8f6ef82d7f218b
#
_cell.length_a   1.000
_cell.length_b   1.000
_cell.length_c   1.000
_cell.angle_alpha   90.00
_cell.angle_beta   90.00
_cell.angle_gamma   90.00
#
_symmetry.space_group_name_H-M   'P 1'
#
loop_
_entity.id
_entity.type
_entity.pdbx_description
1 polymer ?
#
loop_
_entity_poly.entity_id
_entity_poly.type
_entity_poly.pdbx_seq_one_letter_code
_entity_poly.pdbx_strand_id
1 'polypeptide(L)'
;MTLGLINANPVVHAKKERIHRTHHHPLHHHPVHPLDIYEFVRDIRDPEHPYSLEQLSVLSEESITVDEKLGRILITFTPTIQHCSMATVIGLCLREKLKNCFPPHFKVDIKVARGSHADEESVNKQLNDKERVAAAMENPNLRQLVDECLYSSEL
;
A
#
# COMPACT_ATOMS: atom_id res chain seq x y z
N MET A 1 -22.95 -5.91 16.89
CA MET A 1 -22.41 -5.69 15.54
C MET A 1 -20.97 -5.19 15.63
N THR A 2 -20.07 -5.85 14.97
CA THR A 2 -18.67 -5.46 15.00
C THR A 2 -18.45 -4.28 14.07
N LEU A 3 -18.28 -3.11 14.64
CA LEU A 3 -18.00 -1.92 13.85
C LEU A 3 -16.55 -1.95 13.36
N GLY A 4 -16.34 -1.64 12.12
CA GLY A 4 -15.01 -1.53 11.54
C GLY A 4 -14.54 -2.76 10.79
N LEU A 5 -15.16 -3.92 10.99
CA LEU A 5 -14.80 -5.11 10.23
C LEU A 5 -15.66 -5.20 8.97
N ILE A 6 -15.03 -5.20 7.81
CA ILE A 6 -15.69 -5.45 6.53
C ILE A 6 -15.95 -6.95 6.43
N ASN A 7 -14.98 -7.76 6.86
CA ASN A 7 -15.05 -9.20 6.80
C ASN A 7 -14.20 -9.81 7.90
N ALA A 8 -14.83 -10.42 8.90
CA ALA A 8 -14.14 -11.04 10.03
C ALA A 8 -13.34 -12.28 9.59
N ASN A 9 -13.80 -12.96 8.55
CA ASN A 9 -13.14 -14.13 7.97
C ASN A 9 -12.82 -13.82 6.51
N PRO A 10 -11.72 -13.08 6.25
CA PRO A 10 -11.42 -12.66 4.89
C PRO A 10 -11.14 -13.86 3.99
N VAL A 11 -11.51 -13.73 2.74
CA VAL A 11 -11.14 -14.71 1.73
C VAL A 11 -9.65 -14.56 1.45
N VAL A 12 -8.90 -15.65 1.59
CA VAL A 12 -7.46 -15.65 1.34
C VAL A 12 -7.22 -16.26 -0.03
N HIS A 13 -6.59 -15.48 -0.90
CA HIS A 13 -6.28 -15.89 -2.26
C HIS A 13 -4.89 -16.48 -2.35
N ALA A 14 -4.68 -17.39 -3.31
CA ALA A 14 -3.36 -17.92 -3.57
C ALA A 14 -2.45 -16.80 -4.12
N LYS A 15 -1.18 -16.87 -3.76
CA LYS A 15 -0.20 -15.93 -4.31
C LYS A 15 -0.02 -16.19 -5.79
N LYS A 16 -0.05 -15.13 -6.58
CA LYS A 16 0.19 -15.23 -8.01
C LYS A 16 1.68 -15.43 -8.26
N GLU A 17 1.98 -16.13 -9.34
CA GLU A 17 3.37 -16.34 -9.75
C GLU A 17 4.04 -15.00 -9.98
N ARG A 18 5.29 -14.90 -9.50
CA ARG A 18 6.08 -13.68 -9.70
C ARG A 18 6.69 -13.66 -11.09
N ILE A 19 6.49 -12.53 -11.75
CA ILE A 19 7.08 -12.31 -13.07
C ILE A 19 8.31 -11.42 -12.85
N HIS A 20 9.49 -11.97 -13.13
CA HIS A 20 10.72 -11.20 -13.03
C HIS A 20 10.91 -10.40 -14.30
N ARG A 21 10.91 -9.08 -14.16
CA ARG A 21 11.31 -8.22 -15.25
C ARG A 21 12.83 -8.20 -15.31
N THR A 22 13.37 -7.97 -16.50
CA THR A 22 14.82 -8.02 -16.73
C THR A 22 15.61 -6.89 -16.05
N HIS A 23 14.92 -5.97 -15.42
CA HIS A 23 15.56 -4.82 -14.78
C HIS A 23 15.67 -5.06 -13.28
N HIS A 24 16.90 -5.26 -12.82
CA HIS A 24 17.18 -5.57 -11.43
C HIS A 24 17.55 -4.35 -10.60
N HIS A 25 17.58 -3.20 -11.21
CA HIS A 25 18.01 -1.99 -10.53
C HIS A 25 16.85 -1.11 -10.12
N PRO A 26 17.10 -0.15 -9.22
CA PRO A 26 16.11 0.86 -8.92
C PRO A 26 15.55 1.43 -10.23
N LEU A 27 14.28 1.80 -10.20
CA LEU A 27 13.53 2.22 -11.37
C LEU A 27 13.96 3.59 -11.89
N HIS A 28 15.27 3.86 -11.94
CA HIS A 28 15.83 5.16 -12.31
C HIS A 28 16.10 5.32 -13.80
N HIS A 29 16.31 4.23 -14.50
CA HIS A 29 16.77 4.27 -15.90
C HIS A 29 15.80 3.62 -16.89
N HIS A 30 14.68 3.10 -16.38
CA HIS A 30 13.71 2.38 -17.20
C HIS A 30 12.31 2.93 -16.96
N PRO A 31 11.41 2.81 -17.96
CA PRO A 31 10.01 3.16 -17.73
C PRO A 31 9.43 2.38 -16.56
N VAL A 32 8.74 3.06 -15.68
CA VAL A 32 8.09 2.44 -14.52
C VAL A 32 6.81 1.75 -15.00
N HIS A 33 6.70 0.46 -14.72
CA HIS A 33 5.53 -0.33 -15.06
C HIS A 33 4.75 -0.66 -13.78
N PRO A 34 3.41 -0.72 -13.82
CA PRO A 34 2.63 -1.08 -12.64
C PRO A 34 3.07 -2.39 -11.97
N LEU A 35 3.49 -3.37 -12.75
CA LEU A 35 3.97 -4.64 -12.22
C LEU A 35 5.23 -4.46 -11.38
N ASP A 36 6.11 -3.56 -11.75
CA ASP A 36 7.32 -3.28 -10.98
C ASP A 36 6.98 -2.80 -9.59
N ILE A 37 5.99 -1.93 -9.49
CA ILE A 37 5.53 -1.40 -8.21
C ILE A 37 4.83 -2.49 -7.40
N TYR A 38 3.98 -3.28 -8.06
CA TYR A 38 3.27 -4.37 -7.41
C TYR A 38 4.23 -5.38 -6.78
N GLU A 39 5.32 -5.70 -7.46
CA GLU A 39 6.34 -6.61 -6.94
C GLU A 39 6.96 -6.11 -5.62
N PHE A 40 7.06 -4.80 -5.44
CA PHE A 40 7.57 -4.23 -4.20
C PHE A 40 6.57 -4.31 -3.05
N VAL A 41 5.27 -4.24 -3.33
CA VAL A 41 4.27 -4.05 -2.27
C VAL A 41 3.38 -5.26 -2.02
N ARG A 42 3.38 -6.25 -2.90
CA ARG A 42 2.46 -7.40 -2.80
C ARG A 42 2.62 -8.22 -1.52
N ASP A 43 3.81 -8.28 -0.98
CA ASP A 43 4.13 -9.08 0.21
C ASP A 43 3.98 -8.34 1.53
N ILE A 44 3.62 -7.07 1.51
CA ILE A 44 3.37 -6.33 2.75
C ILE A 44 2.26 -7.04 3.52
N ARG A 45 2.49 -7.27 4.80
CA ARG A 45 1.53 -7.96 5.66
C ARG A 45 0.41 -7.02 6.09
N ASP A 46 -0.82 -7.55 6.12
CA ASP A 46 -1.97 -6.80 6.66
C ASP A 46 -1.81 -6.63 8.18
N PRO A 47 -2.14 -5.47 8.75
CA PRO A 47 -1.99 -5.24 10.19
C PRO A 47 -2.96 -6.04 11.05
N GLU A 48 -4.08 -6.51 10.50
CA GLU A 48 -5.10 -7.25 11.26
C GLU A 48 -5.08 -8.75 11.01
N HIS A 49 -4.58 -9.18 9.87
CA HIS A 49 -4.60 -10.59 9.48
C HIS A 49 -3.19 -11.08 9.17
N PRO A 50 -2.87 -12.35 9.45
CA PRO A 50 -1.52 -12.88 9.20
C PRO A 50 -1.31 -13.26 7.72
N TYR A 51 -1.73 -12.41 6.82
CA TYR A 51 -1.63 -12.62 5.37
C TYR A 51 -1.13 -11.36 4.70
N SER A 52 -0.59 -11.51 3.49
CA SER A 52 -0.12 -10.37 2.70
C SER A 52 -1.29 -9.61 2.08
N LEU A 53 -1.03 -8.37 1.66
CA LEU A 53 -2.02 -7.55 0.97
C LEU A 53 -2.50 -8.21 -0.33
N GLU A 54 -1.61 -8.95 -1.00
CA GLU A 54 -1.99 -9.72 -2.19
C GLU A 54 -2.99 -10.83 -1.84
N GLN A 55 -2.68 -11.60 -0.80
CA GLN A 55 -3.53 -12.73 -0.40
C GLN A 55 -4.94 -12.31 0.02
N LEU A 56 -5.06 -11.10 0.56
CA LEU A 56 -6.35 -10.56 1.00
C LEU A 56 -7.04 -9.71 -0.07
N SER A 57 -6.47 -9.62 -1.25
CA SER A 57 -6.95 -8.74 -2.34
C SER A 57 -7.09 -7.28 -1.93
N VAL A 58 -6.31 -6.85 -0.94
CA VAL A 58 -6.21 -5.43 -0.59
C VAL A 58 -5.54 -4.68 -1.75
N LEU A 59 -4.57 -5.34 -2.39
CA LEU A 59 -3.89 -4.83 -3.58
C LEU A 59 -3.95 -5.86 -4.70
N SER A 60 -3.97 -5.36 -5.93
CA SER A 60 -3.80 -6.15 -7.15
C SER A 60 -2.98 -5.33 -8.13
N GLU A 61 -2.54 -5.96 -9.20
CA GLU A 61 -1.80 -5.25 -10.24
C GLU A 61 -2.63 -4.12 -10.83
N GLU A 62 -3.93 -4.33 -10.99
CA GLU A 62 -4.86 -3.35 -11.52
C GLU A 62 -5.09 -2.16 -10.59
N SER A 63 -4.70 -2.30 -9.33
CA SER A 63 -4.81 -1.21 -8.34
C SER A 63 -3.77 -0.12 -8.56
N ILE A 64 -2.80 -0.35 -9.42
CA ILE A 64 -1.66 0.54 -9.61
C ILE A 64 -1.70 1.14 -11.01
N THR A 65 -1.65 2.47 -11.07
CA THR A 65 -1.64 3.22 -12.33
C THR A 65 -0.38 4.07 -12.37
N VAL A 66 0.29 4.08 -13.51
CA VAL A 66 1.51 4.87 -13.72
C VAL A 66 1.29 5.82 -14.89
N ASP A 67 1.57 7.10 -14.69
CA ASP A 67 1.60 8.10 -15.74
C ASP A 67 3.04 8.61 -15.87
N GLU A 68 3.75 8.09 -16.85
CA GLU A 68 5.15 8.47 -17.08
C GLU A 68 5.32 9.93 -17.47
N LYS A 69 4.40 10.45 -18.26
CA LYS A 69 4.49 11.84 -18.74
C LYS A 69 4.36 12.83 -17.62
N LEU A 70 3.43 12.59 -16.70
CA LEU A 70 3.21 13.45 -15.54
C LEU A 70 4.10 13.07 -14.36
N GLY A 71 4.80 11.95 -14.42
CA GLY A 71 5.59 11.46 -13.30
C GLY A 71 4.73 11.14 -12.09
N ARG A 72 3.58 10.49 -12.30
CA ARG A 72 2.63 10.17 -11.22
C ARG A 72 2.36 8.68 -11.14
N ILE A 73 2.27 8.20 -9.90
CA ILE A 73 1.89 6.84 -9.59
C ILE A 73 0.70 6.92 -8.66
N LEU A 74 -0.37 6.20 -9.01
CA LEU A 74 -1.56 6.11 -8.16
C LEU A 74 -1.73 4.67 -7.70
N ILE A 75 -1.82 4.48 -6.40
CA ILE A 75 -2.08 3.17 -5.79
C ILE A 75 -3.41 3.25 -5.06
N THR A 76 -4.33 2.37 -5.43
CA THR A 76 -5.65 2.28 -4.82
C THR A 76 -5.72 0.95 -4.07
N PHE A 77 -6.11 0.97 -2.81
CA PHE A 77 -6.21 -0.25 -2.02
C PHE A 77 -7.60 -0.39 -1.38
N THR A 78 -8.01 -1.63 -1.14
CA THR A 78 -9.29 -1.95 -0.53
C THR A 78 -9.04 -2.59 0.83
N PRO A 79 -9.20 -1.86 1.94
CA PRO A 79 -8.92 -2.41 3.25
C PRO A 79 -9.93 -3.50 3.65
N THR A 80 -9.49 -4.43 4.49
CA THR A 80 -10.35 -5.49 5.02
C THR A 80 -11.20 -4.99 6.18
N ILE A 81 -10.86 -3.85 6.76
CA ILE A 81 -11.51 -3.28 7.93
C ILE A 81 -11.85 -1.82 7.65
N GLN A 82 -13.08 -1.42 7.98
CA GLN A 82 -13.52 -0.03 7.84
C GLN A 82 -13.10 0.85 9.04
N HIS A 83 -11.90 0.64 9.52
CA HIS A 83 -11.34 1.40 10.63
C HIS A 83 -10.26 2.32 10.10
N CYS A 84 -10.39 3.62 10.36
CA CYS A 84 -9.47 4.62 9.82
C CYS A 84 -8.01 4.34 10.16
N SER A 85 -7.72 3.90 11.39
CA SER A 85 -6.35 3.63 11.79
C SER A 85 -5.73 2.47 11.00
N MET A 86 -6.51 1.45 10.67
CA MET A 86 -6.00 0.31 9.90
C MET A 86 -5.75 0.68 8.45
N ALA A 87 -6.67 1.41 7.84
CA ALA A 87 -6.48 1.94 6.49
C ALA A 87 -5.26 2.85 6.44
N THR A 88 -5.09 3.69 7.46
CA THR A 88 -3.92 4.57 7.56
C THR A 88 -2.62 3.76 7.66
N VAL A 89 -2.59 2.72 8.47
CA VAL A 89 -1.40 1.86 8.61
C VAL A 89 -1.03 1.23 7.27
N ILE A 90 -2.00 0.71 6.53
CA ILE A 90 -1.76 0.13 5.20
C ILE A 90 -1.15 1.18 4.26
N GLY A 91 -1.75 2.36 4.22
CA GLY A 91 -1.24 3.45 3.39
C GLY A 91 0.17 3.89 3.77
N LEU A 92 0.47 3.95 5.06
CA LEU A 92 1.81 4.28 5.55
C LEU A 92 2.82 3.20 5.15
N CYS A 93 2.43 1.93 5.23
CA CYS A 93 3.28 0.82 4.78
C CYS A 93 3.63 0.97 3.30
N LEU A 94 2.64 1.30 2.47
CA LEU A 94 2.87 1.50 1.04
C LEU A 94 3.85 2.64 0.79
N ARG A 95 3.68 3.77 1.48
CA ARG A 95 4.58 4.90 1.32
C ARG A 95 6.00 4.59 1.78
N GLU A 96 6.14 3.94 2.93
CA GLU A 96 7.46 3.62 3.47
C GLU A 96 8.18 2.59 2.60
N LYS A 97 7.46 1.58 2.11
CA LYS A 97 8.05 0.56 1.24
C LYS A 97 8.54 1.14 -0.08
N LEU A 98 7.80 2.11 -0.62
CA LEU A 98 8.12 2.70 -1.91
C LEU A 98 9.05 3.91 -1.81
N LYS A 99 9.38 4.32 -0.61
CA LYS A 99 10.29 5.43 -0.37
C LYS A 99 11.63 5.11 -1.04
N ASN A 100 12.10 6.02 -1.88
CA ASN A 100 13.37 5.90 -2.60
C ASN A 100 13.39 4.79 -3.68
N CYS A 101 12.24 4.26 -4.07
CA CYS A 101 12.18 3.22 -5.11
C CYS A 101 12.14 3.77 -6.53
N PHE A 102 11.82 5.05 -6.71
CA PHE A 102 11.70 5.66 -8.03
C PHE A 102 12.52 6.92 -8.17
N PRO A 103 12.65 7.41 -9.42
CA PRO A 103 13.24 8.73 -9.64
C PRO A 103 12.54 9.81 -8.82
N PRO A 104 13.28 10.82 -8.32
CA PRO A 104 12.69 11.85 -7.45
C PRO A 104 11.55 12.66 -8.05
N HIS A 105 11.44 12.68 -9.37
CA HIS A 105 10.38 13.43 -10.04
C HIS A 105 9.01 12.73 -10.01
N PHE A 106 8.97 11.44 -9.62
CA PHE A 106 7.69 10.74 -9.50
C PHE A 106 6.99 11.11 -8.19
N LYS A 107 5.70 11.39 -8.30
CA LYS A 107 4.83 11.64 -7.17
C LYS A 107 3.91 10.44 -6.96
N VAL A 108 3.84 9.95 -5.73
CA VAL A 108 2.99 8.81 -5.38
C VAL A 108 1.76 9.30 -4.65
N ASP A 109 0.59 8.96 -5.19
CA ASP A 109 -0.70 9.17 -4.53
C ASP A 109 -1.23 7.81 -4.09
N ILE A 110 -1.71 7.73 -2.84
CA ILE A 110 -2.24 6.51 -2.25
C ILE A 110 -3.66 6.77 -1.81
N LYS A 111 -4.60 5.96 -2.29
CA LYS A 111 -6.02 6.16 -2.00
C LYS A 111 -6.71 4.86 -1.62
N VAL A 112 -7.72 4.99 -0.77
CA VAL A 112 -8.67 3.91 -0.49
C VAL A 112 -9.59 3.78 -1.69
N ALA A 113 -9.92 2.55 -2.08
CA ALA A 113 -10.83 2.30 -3.18
C ALA A 113 -12.18 2.95 -2.92
N ARG A 114 -12.74 3.55 -3.98
CA ARG A 114 -13.99 4.26 -3.89
C ARG A 114 -15.11 3.37 -3.36
N GLY A 115 -15.81 3.85 -2.33
CA GLY A 115 -16.91 3.12 -1.72
C GLY A 115 -16.49 2.03 -0.74
N SER A 116 -15.19 1.78 -0.56
CA SER A 116 -14.71 0.72 0.33
C SER A 116 -14.57 1.15 1.79
N HIS A 117 -14.69 2.45 2.07
CA HIS A 117 -14.53 2.98 3.41
C HIS A 117 -15.42 4.20 3.61
N ALA A 118 -16.09 4.27 4.78
CA ALA A 118 -17.01 5.36 5.07
C ALA A 118 -16.32 6.73 5.08
N ASP A 119 -15.07 6.78 5.55
CA ASP A 119 -14.28 8.00 5.66
C ASP A 119 -13.17 8.08 4.62
N GLU A 120 -13.41 7.56 3.42
CA GLU A 120 -12.38 7.48 2.38
C GLU A 120 -11.72 8.84 2.09
N GLU A 121 -12.51 9.90 2.06
CA GLU A 121 -12.00 11.23 1.78
C GLU A 121 -11.01 11.70 2.84
N SER A 122 -11.33 11.50 4.10
CA SER A 122 -10.48 11.86 5.22
C SER A 122 -9.17 11.05 5.22
N VAL A 123 -9.29 9.75 5.00
CA VAL A 123 -8.13 8.85 4.93
C VAL A 123 -7.23 9.25 3.75
N ASN A 124 -7.83 9.51 2.60
CA ASN A 124 -7.07 9.92 1.42
C ASN A 124 -6.30 11.23 1.65
N LYS A 125 -6.90 12.19 2.32
CA LYS A 125 -6.22 13.43 2.67
C LYS A 125 -5.02 13.19 3.58
N GLN A 126 -5.19 12.34 4.60
CA GLN A 126 -4.09 12.02 5.52
C GLN A 126 -2.93 11.34 4.81
N LEU A 127 -3.21 10.40 3.93
CA LEU A 127 -2.18 9.62 3.25
C LEU A 127 -1.41 10.41 2.21
N ASN A 128 -1.97 11.50 1.70
CA ASN A 128 -1.35 12.30 0.65
C ASN A 128 -0.84 13.67 1.15
N ASP A 129 -0.87 13.90 2.44
CA ASP A 129 -0.33 15.09 3.08
C ASP A 129 1.02 14.73 3.72
N LYS A 130 2.09 15.30 3.22
CA LYS A 130 3.45 15.00 3.69
C LYS A 130 3.63 15.25 5.17
N GLU A 131 3.04 16.33 5.69
CA GLU A 131 3.17 16.68 7.11
C GLU A 131 2.44 15.69 7.98
N ARG A 132 1.25 15.26 7.58
CA ARG A 132 0.47 14.26 8.34
C ARG A 132 1.13 12.89 8.31
N VAL A 133 1.68 12.50 7.16
CA VAL A 133 2.43 11.26 7.05
C VAL A 133 3.66 11.28 7.95
N ALA A 134 4.42 12.37 7.93
CA ALA A 134 5.60 12.51 8.79
C ALA A 134 5.22 12.45 10.27
N ALA A 135 4.17 13.15 10.67
CA ALA A 135 3.70 13.13 12.05
C ALA A 135 3.24 11.74 12.48
N ALA A 136 2.54 11.03 11.60
CA ALA A 136 2.10 9.66 11.87
C ALA A 136 3.29 8.72 12.07
N MET A 137 4.32 8.85 11.26
CA MET A 137 5.52 8.02 11.37
C MET A 137 6.36 8.32 12.60
N GLU A 138 6.15 9.47 13.23
CA GLU A 138 6.79 9.80 14.51
C GLU A 138 6.04 9.19 15.69
N ASN A 139 4.80 8.75 15.51
CA ASN A 139 4.03 8.08 16.55
C ASN A 139 4.60 6.67 16.75
N PRO A 140 5.12 6.32 17.94
CA PRO A 140 5.78 5.04 18.16
C PRO A 140 4.87 3.83 17.95
N ASN A 141 3.59 3.96 18.26
CA ASN A 141 2.64 2.85 18.07
C ASN A 141 2.38 2.58 16.58
N LEU A 142 2.17 3.64 15.80
CA LEU A 142 1.97 3.52 14.35
C LEU A 142 3.25 3.04 13.68
N ARG A 143 4.39 3.57 14.08
CA ARG A 143 5.69 3.16 13.54
C ARG A 143 5.93 1.68 13.78
N GLN A 144 5.63 1.19 14.97
CA GLN A 144 5.77 -0.22 15.30
C GLN A 144 4.89 -1.10 14.40
N LEU A 145 3.63 -0.72 14.20
CA LEU A 145 2.72 -1.48 13.34
C LEU A 145 3.22 -1.52 11.90
N VAL A 146 3.68 -0.39 11.39
CA VAL A 146 4.24 -0.30 10.04
C VAL A 146 5.46 -1.20 9.90
N ASP A 147 6.37 -1.13 10.86
CA ASP A 147 7.59 -1.96 10.84
C ASP A 147 7.26 -3.45 10.87
N GLU A 148 6.30 -3.86 11.69
CA GLU A 148 5.86 -5.25 11.73
C GLU A 148 5.31 -5.73 10.40
N CYS A 149 4.51 -4.90 9.74
CA CYS A 149 3.96 -5.26 8.42
C CYS A 149 5.03 -5.35 7.34
N LEU A 150 6.01 -4.47 7.37
CA LEU A 150 7.07 -4.42 6.36
C LEU A 150 8.11 -5.53 6.56
N TYR A 151 8.57 -5.71 7.78
CA TYR A 151 9.65 -6.67 8.05
C TYR A 151 9.18 -8.12 8.01
N SER A 152 7.92 -8.39 8.36
CA SER A 152 7.37 -9.73 8.23
C SER A 152 7.33 -10.22 6.78
N SER A 153 7.25 -9.31 5.82
CA SER A 153 7.17 -9.64 4.41
C SER A 153 8.51 -10.08 3.82
N GLU A 154 9.60 -9.86 4.53
CA GLU A 154 10.94 -10.21 4.06
C GLU A 154 11.37 -11.63 4.41
N LEU A 155 10.55 -12.32 5.14
CA LEU A 155 10.84 -13.69 5.57
C LEU A 155 10.38 -14.74 4.55
#